data_ec16fdb14142ad92e89afb2bc763d387
#
_entry.id   ec16fdb14142ad92e89afb2bc763d387
#
_cell.length_a   1.000
_cell.length_b   1.000
_cell.length_c   1.000
_cell.angle_alpha   90.00
_cell.angle_beta   90.00
_cell.angle_gamma   90.00
#
_symmetry.space_group_name_H-M   'P 1'
#
loop_
_entity.id
_entity.type
_entity.pdbx_description
1 polymer ?
#
loop_
_entity_poly.entity_id
_entity_poly.type
_entity_poly.pdbx_seq_one_letter_code
_entity_poly.pdbx_strand_id
1 'polypeptide(L)'
;MRKLIFIHFLIVIQLNAQEKISLNYQKWELNSFKENRVFISEKEGFFLDNISEPEMYLYKPQGNSITDKTMIICPGGGLFFSAYEKEGVILAEKLALNGITAIVLKYRTYPRKGSVVNWANTIWDKPQMAIDSAKLILPYSTKDALTAIELIREKSAKYNINPNKIGLMGFSAGGAVTMEAAYTSTTKNKPNFIAPIYAWMDIVDKQKVPLYKPQAFISCANDDELAPASVQIYQDWIQANAKAELHMFSEGGHGYGMNKMDGPVDGWSQLLIDWILAL
;
A
#
# COMPACT_ATOMS: atom_id res chain seq x y z
N MET A 1 28.69 -0.09 52.35
CA MET A 1 28.67 -0.05 50.87
C MET A 1 27.44 -0.81 50.36
N ARG A 2 26.41 -0.11 49.94
CA ARG A 2 25.18 -0.71 49.36
C ARG A 2 25.43 -0.95 47.88
N LYS A 3 25.41 -2.22 47.44
CA LYS A 3 25.46 -2.56 46.01
C LYS A 3 24.09 -2.27 45.40
N LEU A 4 24.01 -1.29 44.50
CA LEU A 4 22.86 -1.10 43.61
C LEU A 4 22.87 -2.23 42.56
N ILE A 5 21.85 -3.08 42.61
CA ILE A 5 21.58 -4.06 41.57
C ILE A 5 20.76 -3.35 40.49
N PHE A 6 21.38 -3.05 39.36
CA PHE A 6 20.69 -2.62 38.17
C PHE A 6 19.99 -3.82 37.51
N ILE A 7 18.68 -3.91 37.69
CA ILE A 7 17.86 -4.87 36.92
C ILE A 7 17.65 -4.25 35.54
N HIS A 8 18.38 -4.76 34.55
CA HIS A 8 18.10 -4.47 33.15
C HIS A 8 16.81 -5.21 32.77
N PHE A 9 15.71 -4.47 32.63
CA PHE A 9 14.53 -4.95 31.95
C PHE A 9 14.90 -5.09 30.46
N LEU A 10 15.23 -6.30 30.03
CA LEU A 10 15.22 -6.64 28.62
C LEU A 10 13.75 -6.60 28.17
N ILE A 11 13.34 -5.52 27.51
CA ILE A 11 12.11 -5.49 26.71
C ILE A 11 12.38 -6.41 25.54
N VAL A 12 11.98 -7.67 25.65
CA VAL A 12 11.88 -8.58 24.51
C VAL A 12 10.73 -8.05 23.65
N ILE A 13 11.05 -7.22 22.65
CA ILE A 13 10.13 -6.93 21.57
C ILE A 13 9.94 -8.27 20.88
N GLN A 14 8.84 -8.97 21.18
CA GLN A 14 8.39 -10.08 20.37
C GLN A 14 8.13 -9.51 18.98
N LEU A 15 9.06 -9.73 18.06
CA LEU A 15 8.83 -9.60 16.63
C LEU A 15 7.63 -10.49 16.32
N ASN A 16 6.45 -9.88 16.17
CA ASN A 16 5.24 -10.62 15.83
C ASN A 16 5.49 -11.33 14.51
N ALA A 17 5.40 -12.64 14.56
CA ALA A 17 5.57 -13.50 13.41
C ALA A 17 4.55 -13.06 12.33
N GLN A 18 5.05 -12.56 11.21
CA GLN A 18 4.27 -12.32 10.03
C GLN A 18 3.68 -13.66 9.56
N GLU A 19 2.38 -13.75 9.45
CA GLU A 19 1.76 -14.93 8.84
C GLU A 19 1.72 -14.73 7.31
N LYS A 20 2.48 -15.57 6.60
CA LYS A 20 2.48 -15.56 5.13
C LYS A 20 1.20 -16.25 4.63
N ILE A 21 0.53 -15.61 3.69
CA ILE A 21 -0.69 -16.11 3.03
C ILE A 21 -0.46 -16.12 1.53
N SER A 22 -0.47 -17.30 0.92
CA SER A 22 -0.35 -17.44 -0.53
C SER A 22 -1.68 -17.10 -1.22
N LEU A 23 -1.60 -16.42 -2.36
CA LEU A 23 -2.74 -16.11 -3.22
C LEU A 23 -2.92 -17.18 -4.31
N ASN A 24 -4.16 -17.46 -4.66
CA ASN A 24 -4.46 -18.17 -5.91
C ASN A 24 -4.38 -17.15 -7.06
N TYR A 25 -3.48 -17.37 -8.00
CA TYR A 25 -3.28 -16.46 -9.13
C TYR A 25 -3.09 -17.23 -10.44
N GLN A 26 -3.49 -16.60 -11.53
CA GLN A 26 -3.16 -17.10 -12.85
C GLN A 26 -1.71 -16.76 -13.15
N LYS A 27 -0.89 -17.77 -13.43
CA LYS A 27 0.52 -17.55 -13.75
C LYS A 27 0.65 -16.62 -14.95
N TRP A 28 1.55 -15.66 -14.84
CA TRP A 28 1.91 -14.81 -15.97
C TRP A 28 3.11 -15.41 -16.73
N GLU A 29 2.86 -15.85 -17.94
CA GLU A 29 3.86 -16.59 -18.73
C GLU A 29 5.09 -15.76 -19.13
N LEU A 30 4.95 -14.43 -19.16
CA LEU A 30 6.05 -13.53 -19.52
C LEU A 30 7.09 -13.36 -18.42
N ASN A 31 6.81 -13.77 -17.19
CA ASN A 31 7.77 -13.61 -16.09
C ASN A 31 8.59 -14.88 -15.87
N SER A 32 9.77 -14.92 -16.49
CA SER A 32 10.79 -15.96 -16.29
C SER A 32 11.95 -15.50 -15.38
N PHE A 33 11.89 -14.28 -14.84
CA PHE A 33 12.95 -13.74 -14.00
C PHE A 33 12.74 -14.09 -12.55
N LYS A 34 13.86 -14.36 -11.84
CA LYS A 34 13.84 -14.62 -10.41
C LYS A 34 13.52 -13.33 -9.66
N GLU A 35 12.63 -13.43 -8.68
CA GLU A 35 12.40 -12.38 -7.69
C GLU A 35 13.68 -12.07 -6.93
N ASN A 36 13.97 -10.78 -6.72
CA ASN A 36 15.11 -10.35 -5.94
C ASN A 36 14.66 -9.40 -4.82
N ARG A 37 15.40 -9.49 -3.71
CA ARG A 37 15.34 -8.50 -2.62
C ARG A 37 16.62 -7.68 -2.68
N VAL A 38 16.50 -6.38 -2.88
CA VAL A 38 17.62 -5.46 -3.12
C VAL A 38 17.61 -4.38 -2.04
N PHE A 39 18.69 -4.27 -1.28
CA PHE A 39 18.90 -3.15 -0.36
C PHE A 39 19.29 -1.91 -1.17
N ILE A 40 18.58 -0.82 -0.97
CA ILE A 40 18.80 0.43 -1.71
C ILE A 40 19.66 1.40 -0.87
N SER A 41 19.22 1.71 0.32
CA SER A 41 19.90 2.59 1.29
C SER A 41 19.21 2.49 2.65
N GLU A 42 19.81 3.04 3.69
CA GLU A 42 19.20 3.13 5.03
C GLU A 42 17.85 3.90 5.01
N LYS A 43 17.72 4.89 4.13
CA LYS A 43 16.49 5.67 3.96
C LYS A 43 15.40 4.89 3.22
N GLU A 44 15.75 4.18 2.16
CA GLU A 44 14.80 3.51 1.28
C GLU A 44 14.48 2.06 1.71
N GLY A 45 15.36 1.43 2.48
CA GLY A 45 15.25 0.04 2.89
C GLY A 45 15.37 -0.95 1.74
N PHE A 46 14.62 -2.05 1.82
CA PHE A 46 14.61 -3.10 0.81
C PHE A 46 13.48 -2.92 -0.20
N PHE A 47 13.83 -3.11 -1.48
CA PHE A 47 12.89 -3.26 -2.58
C PHE A 47 12.79 -4.73 -3.00
N LEU A 48 11.61 -5.12 -3.50
CA LEU A 48 11.40 -6.40 -4.17
C LEU A 48 11.15 -6.13 -5.65
N ASP A 49 11.81 -6.89 -6.52
CA ASP A 49 11.59 -6.79 -7.96
C ASP A 49 11.33 -8.14 -8.61
N ASN A 50 10.86 -8.12 -9.85
CA ASN A 50 10.47 -9.33 -10.60
C ASN A 50 9.49 -10.22 -9.82
N ILE A 51 8.59 -9.62 -9.08
CA ILE A 51 7.56 -10.36 -8.35
C ILE A 51 6.65 -11.06 -9.36
N SER A 52 6.68 -12.38 -9.37
CA SER A 52 5.85 -13.24 -10.23
C SER A 52 4.79 -14.02 -9.45
N GLU A 53 5.06 -14.23 -8.16
CA GLU A 53 4.19 -14.96 -7.25
C GLU A 53 3.65 -14.00 -6.18
N PRO A 54 2.37 -13.60 -6.30
CA PRO A 54 1.78 -12.68 -5.32
C PRO A 54 1.53 -13.38 -3.99
N GLU A 55 1.85 -12.68 -2.91
CA GLU A 55 1.72 -13.16 -1.55
C GLU A 55 1.26 -12.04 -0.63
N MET A 56 0.66 -12.39 0.49
CA MET A 56 0.31 -11.46 1.56
C MET A 56 1.06 -11.78 2.85
N TYR A 57 1.34 -10.74 3.61
CA TYR A 57 1.95 -10.84 4.93
C TYR A 57 1.06 -10.14 5.95
N LEU A 58 0.48 -10.93 6.84
CA LEU A 58 -0.48 -10.47 7.85
C LEU A 58 0.26 -10.02 9.11
N TYR A 59 -0.05 -8.80 9.55
CA TYR A 59 0.38 -8.18 10.80
C TYR A 59 -0.83 -8.09 11.73
N LYS A 60 -0.82 -8.90 12.79
CA LYS A 60 -1.94 -8.93 13.74
C LYS A 60 -1.95 -7.69 14.62
N PRO A 61 -3.13 -7.17 14.97
CA PRO A 61 -3.25 -6.01 15.83
C PRO A 61 -2.72 -6.30 17.22
N GLN A 62 -2.16 -5.29 17.85
CA GLN A 62 -1.54 -5.37 19.17
C GLN A 62 -2.17 -4.37 20.13
N GLY A 63 -1.89 -4.56 21.43
CA GLY A 63 -2.35 -3.65 22.48
C GLY A 63 -3.77 -3.91 22.97
N ASN A 64 -4.30 -2.95 23.74
CA ASN A 64 -5.58 -3.10 24.43
C ASN A 64 -6.79 -2.58 23.64
N SER A 65 -6.56 -1.86 22.56
CA SER A 65 -7.60 -1.21 21.74
C SER A 65 -7.65 -1.81 20.34
N ILE A 66 -7.84 -3.14 20.27
CA ILE A 66 -7.95 -3.84 19.00
C ILE A 66 -9.26 -3.47 18.31
N THR A 67 -9.17 -3.09 17.04
CA THR A 67 -10.32 -2.74 16.20
C THR A 67 -10.70 -3.91 15.30
N ASP A 68 -11.86 -3.80 14.66
CA ASP A 68 -12.32 -4.76 13.65
C ASP A 68 -11.97 -4.37 12.22
N LYS A 69 -11.13 -3.32 12.04
CA LYS A 69 -10.73 -2.82 10.74
C LYS A 69 -9.47 -3.54 10.25
N THR A 70 -9.44 -3.78 8.94
CA THR A 70 -8.29 -4.38 8.26
C THR A 70 -7.89 -3.50 7.09
N MET A 71 -6.59 -3.24 6.93
CA MET A 71 -6.04 -2.51 5.80
C MET A 71 -5.07 -3.39 5.00
N ILE A 72 -5.36 -3.58 3.71
CA ILE A 72 -4.44 -4.19 2.76
C ILE A 72 -3.62 -3.07 2.13
N ILE A 73 -2.30 -3.21 2.12
CA ILE A 73 -1.33 -2.19 1.70
C ILE A 73 -0.65 -2.65 0.41
N CYS A 74 -0.73 -1.82 -0.63
CA CYS A 74 -0.04 -1.96 -1.90
C CYS A 74 1.13 -0.97 -1.96
N PRO A 75 2.39 -1.38 -1.71
CA PRO A 75 3.54 -0.47 -1.80
C PRO A 75 3.71 0.09 -3.22
N GLY A 76 4.37 1.24 -3.37
CA GLY A 76 4.70 1.83 -4.66
C GLY A 76 5.91 1.21 -5.33
N GLY A 77 6.42 1.89 -6.36
CA GLY A 77 7.58 1.45 -7.15
C GLY A 77 7.30 1.38 -8.64
N GLY A 78 6.35 2.16 -9.15
CA GLY A 78 6.02 2.27 -10.57
C GLY A 78 5.46 1.00 -11.22
N LEU A 79 5.11 -0.02 -10.45
CA LEU A 79 4.84 -1.41 -10.86
C LEU A 79 6.08 -2.12 -11.42
N PHE A 80 7.26 -1.56 -11.27
CA PHE A 80 8.53 -2.14 -11.72
C PHE A 80 9.27 -2.83 -10.59
N PHE A 81 9.00 -2.40 -9.37
CA PHE A 81 9.46 -2.99 -8.12
C PHE A 81 8.43 -2.65 -7.03
N SER A 82 8.64 -3.17 -5.84
CA SER A 82 7.87 -2.81 -4.66
C SER A 82 8.80 -2.15 -3.63
N ALA A 83 8.50 -0.92 -3.19
CA ALA A 83 9.14 -0.25 -2.06
C ALA A 83 8.69 -0.91 -0.74
N TYR A 84 8.88 -2.22 -0.65
CA TYR A 84 8.23 -3.15 0.26
C TYR A 84 8.42 -2.80 1.73
N GLU A 85 9.62 -2.38 2.11
CA GLU A 85 9.92 -2.05 3.51
C GLU A 85 9.34 -0.69 3.88
N LYS A 86 9.69 0.36 3.15
CA LYS A 86 9.31 1.74 3.43
C LYS A 86 7.79 1.99 3.36
N GLU A 87 7.12 1.43 2.37
CA GLU A 87 5.70 1.68 2.11
C GLU A 87 4.80 0.48 2.47
N GLY A 88 5.40 -0.62 2.91
CA GLY A 88 4.68 -1.81 3.33
C GLY A 88 4.89 -2.13 4.80
N VAL A 89 6.05 -2.71 5.12
CA VAL A 89 6.36 -3.28 6.44
C VAL A 89 6.24 -2.23 7.56
N ILE A 90 6.92 -1.09 7.42
CA ILE A 90 6.97 -0.06 8.49
C ILE A 90 5.56 0.48 8.79
N LEU A 91 4.75 0.73 7.75
CA LEU A 91 3.37 1.16 7.95
C LEU A 91 2.50 0.05 8.56
N ALA A 92 2.65 -1.21 8.10
CA ALA A 92 1.88 -2.33 8.63
C ALA A 92 2.13 -2.55 10.13
N GLU A 93 3.38 -2.44 10.56
CA GLU A 93 3.76 -2.50 11.97
C GLU A 93 3.12 -1.35 12.77
N LYS A 94 3.17 -0.12 12.22
CA LYS A 94 2.54 1.04 12.86
C LYS A 94 1.02 0.88 12.99
N LEU A 95 0.34 0.38 11.96
CA LEU A 95 -1.09 0.09 12.02
C LEU A 95 -1.41 -0.99 13.06
N ALA A 96 -0.63 -2.07 13.08
CA ALA A 96 -0.81 -3.16 14.03
C ALA A 96 -0.62 -2.69 15.49
N LEU A 97 0.38 -1.85 15.77
CA LEU A 97 0.58 -1.22 17.08
C LEU A 97 -0.60 -0.34 17.51
N ASN A 98 -1.36 0.19 16.57
CA ASN A 98 -2.57 0.98 16.81
C ASN A 98 -3.87 0.14 16.74
N GLY A 99 -3.78 -1.18 16.86
CA GLY A 99 -4.92 -2.08 16.95
C GLY A 99 -5.61 -2.38 15.63
N ILE A 100 -5.03 -2.01 14.49
CA ILE A 100 -5.57 -2.23 13.15
C ILE A 100 -4.88 -3.44 12.53
N THR A 101 -5.64 -4.42 12.05
CA THR A 101 -5.06 -5.51 11.26
C THR A 101 -4.48 -4.95 9.96
N ALA A 102 -3.21 -5.21 9.68
CA ALA A 102 -2.57 -4.78 8.44
C ALA A 102 -2.09 -5.98 7.63
N ILE A 103 -2.14 -5.85 6.31
CA ILE A 103 -1.71 -6.89 5.37
C ILE A 103 -0.88 -6.21 4.29
N VAL A 104 0.40 -6.56 4.18
CA VAL A 104 1.23 -6.10 3.07
C VAL A 104 1.05 -7.05 1.90
N LEU A 105 0.60 -6.52 0.77
CA LEU A 105 0.45 -7.27 -0.47
C LEU A 105 1.72 -7.15 -1.32
N LYS A 106 2.37 -8.27 -1.54
CA LYS A 106 3.41 -8.45 -2.54
C LYS A 106 2.72 -8.79 -3.87
N TYR A 107 2.27 -7.79 -4.61
CA TYR A 107 1.62 -7.94 -5.90
C TYR A 107 2.65 -8.08 -7.03
N ARG A 108 2.24 -8.65 -8.17
CA ARG A 108 3.10 -8.85 -9.35
C ARG A 108 3.61 -7.52 -9.92
N THR A 109 4.88 -7.53 -10.32
CA THR A 109 5.55 -6.37 -10.93
C THR A 109 6.03 -6.69 -12.34
N TYR A 110 6.30 -5.65 -13.13
CA TYR A 110 6.80 -5.76 -14.50
C TYR A 110 8.15 -6.51 -14.53
N PRO A 111 8.27 -7.60 -15.30
CA PRO A 111 9.49 -8.41 -15.37
C PRO A 111 10.57 -7.70 -16.18
N ARG A 112 11.80 -7.76 -15.69
CA ARG A 112 12.94 -7.13 -16.36
C ARG A 112 14.26 -7.81 -16.04
N LYS A 113 15.24 -7.60 -16.93
CA LYS A 113 16.63 -7.99 -16.71
C LYS A 113 17.42 -6.88 -16.01
N GLY A 114 18.44 -7.28 -15.23
CA GLY A 114 19.44 -6.38 -14.68
C GLY A 114 19.02 -5.69 -13.38
N SER A 115 19.80 -4.68 -12.99
CA SER A 115 19.61 -3.94 -11.73
C SER A 115 18.34 -3.10 -11.74
N VAL A 116 17.58 -3.19 -10.64
CA VAL A 116 16.39 -2.35 -10.41
C VAL A 116 16.75 -0.87 -10.42
N VAL A 117 17.85 -0.51 -9.78
CA VAL A 117 18.29 0.89 -9.66
C VAL A 117 18.64 1.47 -11.02
N ASN A 118 19.46 0.77 -11.81
CA ASN A 118 19.84 1.25 -13.13
C ASN A 118 18.63 1.36 -14.07
N TRP A 119 17.72 0.40 -13.97
CA TRP A 119 16.52 0.42 -14.80
C TRP A 119 15.57 1.54 -14.41
N ALA A 120 15.35 1.73 -13.11
CA ALA A 120 14.51 2.83 -12.59
C ALA A 120 15.05 4.19 -13.07
N ASN A 121 16.34 4.44 -12.93
CA ASN A 121 16.95 5.69 -13.42
C ASN A 121 16.75 5.90 -14.93
N THR A 122 16.70 4.82 -15.72
CA THR A 122 16.50 4.91 -17.17
C THR A 122 15.04 5.10 -17.56
N ILE A 123 14.10 4.46 -16.85
CA ILE A 123 12.68 4.48 -17.23
C ILE A 123 12.03 5.81 -16.90
N TRP A 124 12.43 6.45 -15.78
CA TRP A 124 11.89 7.75 -15.39
C TRP A 124 12.30 8.88 -16.34
N ASP A 125 13.40 8.74 -17.05
CA ASP A 125 13.78 9.64 -18.15
C ASP A 125 12.91 9.46 -19.42
N LYS A 126 12.03 8.46 -19.43
CA LYS A 126 11.17 8.10 -20.57
C LYS A 126 9.72 7.92 -20.12
N PRO A 127 9.03 9.01 -19.74
CA PRO A 127 7.73 8.92 -19.06
C PRO A 127 6.68 8.15 -19.85
N GLN A 128 6.60 8.30 -21.18
CA GLN A 128 5.64 7.53 -21.96
C GLN A 128 5.93 6.04 -21.95
N MET A 129 7.21 5.64 -22.02
CA MET A 129 7.60 4.23 -21.92
C MET A 129 7.29 3.66 -20.53
N ALA A 130 7.45 4.48 -19.47
CA ALA A 130 7.09 4.10 -18.12
C ALA A 130 5.57 3.84 -18.02
N ILE A 131 4.75 4.76 -18.51
CA ILE A 131 3.29 4.63 -18.55
C ILE A 131 2.87 3.37 -19.32
N ASP A 132 3.36 3.20 -20.53
CA ASP A 132 3.00 2.06 -21.40
C ASP A 132 3.37 0.73 -20.75
N SER A 133 4.57 0.63 -20.17
CA SER A 133 5.05 -0.57 -19.48
C SER A 133 4.25 -0.87 -18.21
N ALA A 134 3.92 0.16 -17.42
CA ALA A 134 3.11 0.01 -16.23
C ALA A 134 1.66 -0.41 -16.56
N LYS A 135 1.08 0.12 -17.63
CA LYS A 135 -0.26 -0.29 -18.13
C LYS A 135 -0.33 -1.77 -18.51
N LEU A 136 0.75 -2.37 -18.95
CA LEU A 136 0.79 -3.82 -19.27
C LEU A 136 0.66 -4.69 -18.02
N ILE A 137 1.21 -4.26 -16.88
CA ILE A 137 1.20 -5.05 -15.64
C ILE A 137 0.07 -4.66 -14.69
N LEU A 138 -0.47 -3.45 -14.77
CA LEU A 138 -1.54 -2.97 -13.89
C LEU A 138 -2.73 -3.95 -13.75
N PRO A 139 -3.26 -4.57 -14.82
CA PRO A 139 -4.36 -5.54 -14.69
C PRO A 139 -4.02 -6.74 -13.81
N TYR A 140 -2.77 -7.20 -13.84
CA TYR A 140 -2.30 -8.32 -13.02
C TYR A 140 -2.14 -7.91 -11.55
N SER A 141 -1.52 -6.76 -11.29
CA SER A 141 -1.34 -6.21 -9.94
C SER A 141 -2.70 -5.91 -9.29
N THR A 142 -3.64 -5.35 -10.06
CA THR A 142 -5.03 -5.11 -9.63
C THR A 142 -5.76 -6.43 -9.32
N LYS A 143 -5.60 -7.44 -10.17
CA LYS A 143 -6.18 -8.76 -9.93
C LYS A 143 -5.67 -9.38 -8.65
N ASP A 144 -4.38 -9.20 -8.34
CA ASP A 144 -3.78 -9.68 -7.08
C ASP A 144 -4.42 -8.97 -5.88
N ALA A 145 -4.63 -7.65 -5.94
CA ALA A 145 -5.30 -6.89 -4.88
C ALA A 145 -6.77 -7.32 -4.69
N LEU A 146 -7.51 -7.52 -5.77
CA LEU A 146 -8.89 -7.99 -5.71
C LEU A 146 -8.97 -9.43 -5.15
N THR A 147 -8.03 -10.30 -5.54
CA THR A 147 -7.93 -11.67 -5.02
C THR A 147 -7.57 -11.67 -3.54
N ALA A 148 -6.71 -10.74 -3.10
CA ALA A 148 -6.36 -10.58 -1.70
C ALA A 148 -7.59 -10.21 -0.86
N ILE A 149 -8.38 -9.24 -1.29
CA ILE A 149 -9.63 -8.84 -0.60
C ILE A 149 -10.61 -10.02 -0.52
N GLU A 150 -10.84 -10.73 -1.64
CA GLU A 150 -11.75 -11.87 -1.71
C GLU A 150 -11.32 -12.98 -0.75
N LEU A 151 -10.04 -13.37 -0.79
CA LEU A 151 -9.48 -14.42 0.07
C LEU A 151 -9.57 -14.07 1.56
N ILE A 152 -9.24 -12.84 1.94
CA ILE A 152 -9.32 -12.39 3.34
C ILE A 152 -10.78 -12.33 3.80
N ARG A 153 -11.69 -11.91 2.93
CA ARG A 153 -13.13 -11.90 3.21
C ARG A 153 -13.69 -13.30 3.40
N GLU A 154 -13.34 -14.25 2.54
CA GLU A 154 -13.74 -15.65 2.65
C GLU A 154 -13.18 -16.33 3.91
N LYS A 155 -11.94 -16.03 4.26
CA LYS A 155 -11.24 -16.60 5.42
C LYS A 155 -11.30 -15.70 6.67
N SER A 156 -12.23 -14.77 6.72
CA SER A 156 -12.34 -13.76 7.78
C SER A 156 -12.41 -14.36 9.18
N ALA A 157 -13.17 -15.45 9.36
CA ALA A 157 -13.24 -16.15 10.65
C ALA A 157 -11.89 -16.75 11.07
N LYS A 158 -11.11 -17.31 10.12
CA LYS A 158 -9.78 -17.87 10.42
C LYS A 158 -8.82 -16.80 10.94
N TYR A 159 -8.89 -15.60 10.39
CA TYR A 159 -7.97 -14.51 10.71
C TYR A 159 -8.53 -13.51 11.74
N ASN A 160 -9.75 -13.76 12.26
CA ASN A 160 -10.47 -12.86 13.16
C ASN A 160 -10.62 -11.44 12.58
N ILE A 161 -11.07 -11.37 11.32
CA ILE A 161 -11.26 -10.14 10.54
C ILE A 161 -12.75 -9.92 10.29
N ASN A 162 -13.20 -8.67 10.37
CA ASN A 162 -14.54 -8.29 9.95
C ASN A 162 -14.61 -8.20 8.41
N PRO A 163 -15.37 -9.09 7.72
CA PRO A 163 -15.43 -9.11 6.25
C PRO A 163 -16.01 -7.84 5.63
N ASN A 164 -16.70 -7.02 6.44
CA ASN A 164 -17.32 -5.76 6.00
C ASN A 164 -16.48 -4.52 6.32
N LYS A 165 -15.26 -4.71 6.85
CA LYS A 165 -14.35 -3.62 7.22
C LYS A 165 -12.92 -3.87 6.70
N ILE A 166 -12.82 -4.24 5.42
CA ILE A 166 -11.55 -4.46 4.72
C ILE A 166 -11.29 -3.27 3.78
N GLY A 167 -10.28 -2.50 4.09
CA GLY A 167 -9.79 -1.39 3.26
C GLY A 167 -8.66 -1.81 2.34
N LEU A 168 -8.47 -1.04 1.28
CA LEU A 168 -7.33 -1.14 0.38
C LEU A 168 -6.64 0.21 0.30
N MET A 169 -5.35 0.24 0.47
CA MET A 169 -4.52 1.42 0.30
C MET A 169 -3.31 1.14 -0.56
N GLY A 170 -2.73 2.19 -1.10
CA GLY A 170 -1.47 2.05 -1.80
C GLY A 170 -0.80 3.38 -2.09
N PHE A 171 0.48 3.28 -2.39
CA PHE A 171 1.37 4.39 -2.61
C PHE A 171 1.76 4.50 -4.09
N SER A 172 1.77 5.68 -4.67
CA SER A 172 2.21 5.89 -6.05
C SER A 172 1.51 4.92 -7.02
N ALA A 173 2.23 4.03 -7.68
CA ALA A 173 1.65 3.01 -8.53
C ALA A 173 0.80 1.97 -7.75
N GLY A 174 1.11 1.69 -6.47
CA GLY A 174 0.22 0.95 -5.57
C GLY A 174 -1.09 1.69 -5.28
N GLY A 175 -1.05 3.04 -5.28
CA GLY A 175 -2.23 3.90 -5.26
C GLY A 175 -3.07 3.76 -6.54
N ALA A 176 -2.42 3.63 -7.70
CA ALA A 176 -3.11 3.30 -8.96
C ALA A 176 -3.78 1.92 -8.89
N VAL A 177 -3.10 0.90 -8.34
CA VAL A 177 -3.70 -0.43 -8.08
C VAL A 177 -4.93 -0.31 -7.17
N THR A 178 -4.86 0.52 -6.12
CA THR A 178 -5.98 0.79 -5.22
C THR A 178 -7.17 1.40 -5.95
N MET A 179 -6.93 2.39 -6.79
CA MET A 179 -7.98 3.07 -7.56
C MET A 179 -8.58 2.14 -8.62
N GLU A 180 -7.74 1.45 -9.39
CA GLU A 180 -8.21 0.49 -10.41
C GLU A 180 -9.02 -0.64 -9.77
N ALA A 181 -8.58 -1.16 -8.61
CA ALA A 181 -9.33 -2.15 -7.85
C ALA A 181 -10.69 -1.59 -7.37
N ALA A 182 -10.74 -0.34 -6.91
CA ALA A 182 -12.00 0.29 -6.52
C ALA A 182 -12.98 0.39 -7.69
N TYR A 183 -12.49 0.76 -8.87
CA TYR A 183 -13.31 0.92 -10.09
C TYR A 183 -13.82 -0.41 -10.66
N THR A 184 -12.98 -1.45 -10.66
CA THR A 184 -13.24 -2.71 -11.36
C THR A 184 -13.75 -3.84 -10.47
N SER A 185 -13.88 -3.59 -9.16
CA SER A 185 -14.31 -4.58 -8.19
C SER A 185 -15.75 -5.03 -8.35
N THR A 186 -16.01 -6.23 -7.87
CA THR A 186 -17.36 -6.82 -7.74
C THR A 186 -17.82 -6.81 -6.29
N THR A 187 -19.04 -7.26 -6.02
CA THR A 187 -19.55 -7.39 -4.64
C THR A 187 -18.69 -8.29 -3.76
N LYS A 188 -17.96 -9.26 -4.34
CA LYS A 188 -17.13 -10.21 -3.58
C LYS A 188 -15.80 -9.61 -3.12
N ASN A 189 -15.20 -8.75 -3.92
CA ASN A 189 -13.84 -8.25 -3.73
C ASN A 189 -13.71 -6.72 -3.65
N LYS A 190 -14.83 -6.00 -3.53
CA LYS A 190 -14.79 -4.54 -3.36
C LYS A 190 -14.16 -4.17 -2.01
N PRO A 191 -13.26 -3.18 -1.96
CA PRO A 191 -12.81 -2.62 -0.70
C PRO A 191 -13.96 -1.86 -0.02
N ASN A 192 -14.02 -1.89 1.31
CA ASN A 192 -15.02 -1.14 2.06
C ASN A 192 -14.66 0.35 2.18
N PHE A 193 -13.38 0.66 2.18
CA PHE A 193 -12.80 2.00 2.19
C PHE A 193 -11.45 1.96 1.48
N ILE A 194 -10.97 3.10 1.00
CA ILE A 194 -9.72 3.20 0.23
C ILE A 194 -8.82 4.32 0.73
N ALA A 195 -7.51 4.16 0.55
CA ALA A 195 -6.56 5.23 0.85
C ALA A 195 -5.46 5.32 -0.24
N PRO A 196 -5.71 6.01 -1.37
CA PRO A 196 -4.69 6.31 -2.36
C PRO A 196 -3.77 7.43 -1.84
N ILE A 197 -2.47 7.12 -1.73
CA ILE A 197 -1.43 8.03 -1.28
C ILE A 197 -0.56 8.40 -2.48
N TYR A 198 -0.50 9.68 -2.84
CA TYR A 198 0.19 10.21 -4.02
C TYR A 198 0.06 9.30 -5.26
N ALA A 199 -1.17 8.87 -5.55
CA ALA A 199 -1.45 7.86 -6.56
C ALA A 199 -1.03 8.28 -7.98
N TRP A 200 -0.34 7.36 -8.69
CA TRP A 200 0.05 7.56 -10.09
C TRP A 200 -1.11 7.22 -11.04
N MET A 201 -1.97 8.22 -11.30
CA MET A 201 -3.20 8.02 -12.06
C MET A 201 -3.03 7.99 -13.58
N ASP A 202 -1.86 8.35 -14.13
CA ASP A 202 -1.60 8.32 -15.59
C ASP A 202 -1.69 6.93 -16.20
N ILE A 203 -1.55 5.89 -15.36
CA ILE A 203 -1.66 4.48 -15.78
C ILE A 203 -3.07 3.92 -15.61
N VAL A 204 -3.99 4.64 -14.98
CA VAL A 204 -5.39 4.24 -14.76
C VAL A 204 -6.29 4.93 -15.77
N ASP A 205 -7.10 4.17 -16.48
CA ASP A 205 -8.06 4.76 -17.38
C ASP A 205 -9.17 5.49 -16.59
N LYS A 206 -9.54 6.68 -17.06
CA LYS A 206 -10.53 7.51 -16.37
C LYS A 206 -11.87 6.79 -16.26
N GLN A 207 -12.33 6.60 -15.04
CA GLN A 207 -13.58 5.92 -14.72
C GLN A 207 -14.46 6.78 -13.80
N LYS A 208 -15.74 6.43 -13.71
CA LYS A 208 -16.67 7.04 -12.75
C LYS A 208 -16.50 6.41 -11.39
N VAL A 209 -16.71 7.21 -10.34
CA VAL A 209 -16.77 6.70 -8.97
C VAL A 209 -17.76 5.54 -8.87
N PRO A 210 -17.38 4.39 -8.31
CA PRO A 210 -18.22 3.22 -8.27
C PRO A 210 -19.48 3.44 -7.42
N LEU A 211 -20.58 2.79 -7.78
CA LEU A 211 -21.88 2.98 -7.12
C LEU A 211 -21.88 2.67 -5.62
N TYR A 212 -20.97 1.79 -5.15
CA TYR A 212 -20.86 1.47 -3.73
C TYR A 212 -20.10 2.54 -2.92
N LYS A 213 -19.49 3.53 -3.59
CA LYS A 213 -18.92 4.76 -3.02
C LYS A 213 -18.07 4.51 -1.78
N PRO A 214 -16.90 3.82 -1.90
CA PRO A 214 -16.05 3.59 -0.73
C PRO A 214 -15.59 4.92 -0.16
N GLN A 215 -15.54 5.05 1.17
CA GLN A 215 -14.96 6.23 1.79
C GLN A 215 -13.47 6.29 1.43
N ALA A 216 -12.96 7.49 1.14
CA ALA A 216 -11.60 7.69 0.68
C ALA A 216 -10.80 8.61 1.60
N PHE A 217 -9.60 8.18 1.97
CA PHE A 217 -8.56 9.01 2.56
C PHE A 217 -7.48 9.24 1.49
N ILE A 218 -7.27 10.49 1.10
CA ILE A 218 -6.35 10.85 0.02
C ILE A 218 -5.23 11.71 0.64
N SER A 219 -3.98 11.40 0.32
CA SER A 219 -2.84 12.19 0.83
C SER A 219 -1.77 12.38 -0.24
N CYS A 220 -1.24 13.60 -0.32
CA CYS A 220 -0.13 13.96 -1.19
C CYS A 220 0.62 15.19 -0.66
N ALA A 221 1.78 15.50 -1.23
CA ALA A 221 2.48 16.75 -1.03
C ALA A 221 2.26 17.67 -2.24
N ASN A 222 2.20 18.98 -2.01
CA ASN A 222 1.94 19.97 -3.06
C ASN A 222 3.11 20.11 -4.07
N ASP A 223 4.31 19.78 -3.63
CA ASP A 223 5.53 19.75 -4.43
C ASP A 223 5.76 18.39 -5.15
N ASP A 224 4.79 17.48 -5.10
CA ASP A 224 4.76 16.25 -5.89
C ASP A 224 4.10 16.53 -7.27
N GLU A 225 4.76 16.14 -8.36
CA GLU A 225 4.22 16.27 -9.72
C GLU A 225 2.89 15.52 -9.92
N LEU A 226 2.61 14.49 -9.10
CA LEU A 226 1.36 13.73 -9.13
C LEU A 226 0.24 14.33 -8.25
N ALA A 227 0.50 15.42 -7.53
CA ALA A 227 -0.48 16.07 -6.65
C ALA A 227 -1.82 16.43 -7.37
N PRO A 228 -1.83 16.91 -8.64
CA PRO A 228 -3.08 17.21 -9.34
C PRO A 228 -4.02 16.01 -9.46
N ALA A 229 -3.48 14.79 -9.59
CA ALA A 229 -4.29 13.57 -9.64
C ALA A 229 -5.00 13.28 -8.30
N SER A 230 -4.34 13.53 -7.17
CA SER A 230 -4.94 13.39 -5.83
C SER A 230 -6.10 14.37 -5.63
N VAL A 231 -5.94 15.62 -6.10
CA VAL A 231 -7.02 16.63 -6.08
C VAL A 231 -8.20 16.18 -6.95
N GLN A 232 -7.92 15.63 -8.14
CA GLN A 232 -8.98 15.15 -9.05
C GLN A 232 -9.76 13.98 -8.44
N ILE A 233 -9.08 13.01 -7.79
CA ILE A 233 -9.77 11.92 -7.09
C ILE A 233 -10.72 12.47 -6.03
N TYR A 234 -10.27 13.42 -5.21
CA TYR A 234 -11.12 14.06 -4.20
C TYR A 234 -12.34 14.73 -4.82
N GLN A 235 -12.14 15.53 -5.88
CA GLN A 235 -13.23 16.20 -6.59
C GLN A 235 -14.26 15.24 -7.17
N ASP A 236 -13.80 14.13 -7.78
CA ASP A 236 -14.68 13.11 -8.36
C ASP A 236 -15.53 12.45 -7.25
N TRP A 237 -14.93 12.16 -6.08
CA TRP A 237 -15.64 11.56 -4.94
C TRP A 237 -16.73 12.47 -4.40
N ILE A 238 -16.42 13.76 -4.12
CA ILE A 238 -17.42 14.68 -3.58
C ILE A 238 -18.53 14.98 -4.61
N GLN A 239 -18.21 15.08 -5.91
CA GLN A 239 -19.22 15.23 -6.97
C GLN A 239 -20.16 14.01 -7.05
N ALA A 240 -19.65 12.82 -6.76
CA ALA A 240 -20.45 11.60 -6.68
C ALA A 240 -21.25 11.48 -5.36
N ASN A 241 -21.18 12.45 -4.44
CA ASN A 241 -21.71 12.37 -3.09
C ASN A 241 -21.14 11.16 -2.32
N ALA A 242 -19.86 10.87 -2.48
CA ALA A 242 -19.11 9.93 -1.68
C ALA A 242 -18.31 10.67 -0.60
N LYS A 243 -18.08 10.02 0.55
CA LYS A 243 -17.26 10.61 1.62
C LYS A 243 -15.78 10.52 1.24
N ALA A 244 -15.06 11.63 1.33
CA ALA A 244 -13.63 11.68 1.09
C ALA A 244 -12.96 12.75 1.96
N GLU A 245 -11.71 12.50 2.33
CA GLU A 245 -10.80 13.46 2.95
C GLU A 245 -9.57 13.61 2.07
N LEU A 246 -9.07 14.85 1.90
CA LEU A 246 -7.83 15.16 1.20
C LEU A 246 -6.88 15.87 2.17
N HIS A 247 -5.74 15.28 2.40
CA HIS A 247 -4.64 15.83 3.19
C HIS A 247 -3.48 16.21 2.26
N MET A 248 -3.34 17.50 1.99
CA MET A 248 -2.29 18.04 1.15
C MET A 248 -1.27 18.79 2.00
N PHE A 249 -0.04 18.33 1.99
CA PHE A 249 1.07 18.95 2.70
C PHE A 249 1.80 19.93 1.78
N SER A 250 2.33 21.01 2.33
CA SER A 250 3.05 22.03 1.54
C SER A 250 4.30 21.47 0.85
N GLU A 251 4.97 20.55 1.53
CA GLU A 251 6.24 19.95 1.13
C GLU A 251 6.28 18.48 1.53
N GLY A 252 7.06 17.67 0.80
CA GLY A 252 7.24 16.24 1.03
C GLY A 252 7.74 15.51 -0.22
N GLY A 253 7.52 16.09 -1.40
CA GLY A 253 7.85 15.49 -2.68
C GLY A 253 7.09 14.19 -2.95
N HIS A 254 7.49 13.49 -4.01
CA HIS A 254 6.96 12.18 -4.32
C HIS A 254 7.61 11.08 -3.48
N GLY A 255 6.82 10.11 -3.00
CA GLY A 255 7.36 8.90 -2.38
C GLY A 255 7.86 9.11 -0.94
N TYR A 256 7.31 10.05 -0.18
CA TYR A 256 7.69 10.24 1.23
C TYR A 256 7.48 8.96 2.06
N GLY A 257 6.41 8.18 1.81
CA GLY A 257 6.14 6.91 2.50
C GLY A 257 6.25 7.04 4.03
N MET A 258 7.02 6.17 4.63
CA MET A 258 7.32 6.20 6.07
C MET A 258 8.67 6.86 6.40
N ASN A 259 9.30 7.52 5.44
CA ASN A 259 10.53 8.27 5.68
C ASN A 259 10.26 9.48 6.56
N LYS A 260 11.23 9.78 7.43
CA LYS A 260 11.24 11.04 8.18
C LYS A 260 11.71 12.17 7.27
N MET A 261 10.86 13.17 7.07
CA MET A 261 11.10 14.31 6.20
C MET A 261 11.37 15.61 6.99
N ASP A 262 11.30 15.55 8.33
CA ASP A 262 11.43 16.67 9.27
C ASP A 262 10.45 17.83 8.97
N GLY A 263 9.25 17.49 8.52
CA GLY A 263 8.19 18.42 8.15
C GLY A 263 6.78 17.94 8.50
N PRO A 264 5.77 18.77 8.23
CA PRO A 264 4.36 18.43 8.53
C PRO A 264 3.87 17.12 7.92
N VAL A 265 4.47 16.71 6.78
CA VAL A 265 4.15 15.45 6.11
C VAL A 265 4.43 14.23 6.98
N ASP A 266 5.32 14.30 7.97
CA ASP A 266 5.60 13.18 8.88
C ASP A 266 4.37 12.75 9.70
N GLY A 267 3.38 13.64 9.82
CA GLY A 267 2.11 13.38 10.51
C GLY A 267 1.08 12.59 9.70
N TRP A 268 1.29 12.38 8.39
CA TRP A 268 0.28 11.81 7.50
C TRP A 268 -0.26 10.45 7.96
N SER A 269 0.62 9.58 8.44
CA SER A 269 0.25 8.23 8.86
C SER A 269 -0.56 8.21 10.16
N GLN A 270 -0.42 9.24 11.02
CA GLN A 270 -1.28 9.39 12.18
C GLN A 270 -2.69 9.84 11.76
N LEU A 271 -2.80 10.77 10.80
CA LEU A 271 -4.09 11.17 10.23
C LEU A 271 -4.82 9.97 9.60
N LEU A 272 -4.10 9.12 8.88
CA LEU A 272 -4.65 7.86 8.34
C LEU A 272 -5.17 6.95 9.45
N ILE A 273 -4.40 6.76 10.53
CA ILE A 273 -4.80 5.92 11.67
C ILE A 273 -6.06 6.47 12.31
N ASP A 274 -6.09 7.76 12.61
CA ASP A 274 -7.24 8.42 13.25
C ASP A 274 -8.49 8.29 12.37
N TRP A 275 -8.34 8.46 11.06
CA TRP A 275 -9.42 8.26 10.10
C TRP A 275 -9.92 6.80 10.08
N ILE A 276 -9.01 5.81 10.03
CA ILE A 276 -9.42 4.39 10.09
C ILE A 276 -10.16 4.09 11.38
N LEU A 277 -9.71 4.63 12.52
CA LEU A 277 -10.34 4.39 13.81
C LEU A 277 -11.76 5.01 13.88
N ALA A 278 -12.02 6.07 13.14
CA ALA A 278 -13.30 6.74 13.05
C ALA A 278 -14.32 6.06 12.12
N LEU A 279 -13.89 5.10 11.23
CA LEU A 279 -14.78 4.31 10.35
C LEU A 279 -15.63 3.33 11.18
#